data_51a3f549a2b0d637ae81ee62339a27fe
#
_entry.id   51a3f549a2b0d637ae81ee62339a27fe
#
_cell.length_a   1.000
_cell.length_b   1.000
_cell.length_c   1.000
_cell.angle_alpha   90.00
_cell.angle_beta   90.00
_cell.angle_gamma   90.00
#
_symmetry.space_group_name_H-M   'P 1'
#
loop_
_entity.id
_entity.type
_entity.pdbx_description
1 polymer ?
#
loop_
_entity_poly.entity_id
_entity_poly.type
_entity_poly.pdbx_seq_one_letter_code
_entity_poly.pdbx_strand_id
1 'polypeptide(L)'
;MHGKFVTMGRFLPRAVFVNPFDTHMLFSKLLPRDADFFDMFNRHADRIVEASDAFTNLVKNYDNLSLREKYTLDVDKAESAADRITHEVSTALHKTFVTPIDREQIHSLITTMDDVADLIQDSAETMSLYDVKKMTEEIFILSDLGAKCISRMSDAVKLIGQLADPKAAEGALKTCQEIDRLESDADHVM
;
A
#
# COMPACT_ATOMS: atom_id res chain seq x y z
N MET A 1 26.70 82.48 -28.89
CA MET A 1 27.76 81.45 -28.62
C MET A 1 27.06 80.25 -28.05
N HIS A 2 27.09 79.12 -28.75
CA HIS A 2 26.28 77.97 -28.47
C HIS A 2 27.04 77.01 -27.55
N GLY A 3 26.50 76.72 -26.36
CA GLY A 3 26.98 75.68 -25.44
C GLY A 3 26.19 74.38 -25.69
N LYS A 4 26.88 73.31 -26.12
CA LYS A 4 26.32 71.98 -26.32
C LYS A 4 26.14 71.27 -24.98
N PHE A 5 24.92 70.92 -24.64
CA PHE A 5 24.65 69.98 -23.53
C PHE A 5 24.86 68.55 -24.03
N VAL A 6 25.79 67.80 -23.40
CA VAL A 6 25.96 66.37 -23.58
C VAL A 6 25.07 65.65 -22.55
N THR A 7 24.06 64.99 -23.01
CA THR A 7 23.19 64.11 -22.19
C THR A 7 23.88 62.79 -22.00
N MET A 8 24.26 62.51 -20.76
CA MET A 8 24.83 61.25 -20.28
C MET A 8 23.70 60.25 -20.06
N GLY A 9 23.52 59.31 -21.01
CA GLY A 9 22.53 58.24 -20.90
C GLY A 9 22.89 57.28 -19.78
N ARG A 10 22.05 57.18 -18.76
CA ARG A 10 22.09 56.18 -17.73
C ARG A 10 21.71 54.84 -18.29
N PHE A 11 22.65 53.92 -18.40
CA PHE A 11 22.38 52.48 -18.58
C PHE A 11 21.85 51.93 -17.24
N LEU A 12 20.55 51.71 -17.14
CA LEU A 12 19.95 50.91 -16.11
C LEU A 12 19.99 49.43 -16.59
N PRO A 13 20.50 48.48 -15.79
CA PRO A 13 20.44 47.10 -16.14
C PRO A 13 18.98 46.63 -16.10
N ARG A 14 18.56 45.99 -17.19
CA ARG A 14 17.24 45.39 -17.37
C ARG A 14 17.06 44.34 -16.23
N ALA A 15 16.21 44.64 -15.26
CA ALA A 15 15.80 43.67 -14.26
C ALA A 15 15.19 42.44 -14.98
N VAL A 16 15.86 41.31 -14.87
CA VAL A 16 15.32 40.04 -15.31
C VAL A 16 14.17 39.69 -14.33
N PHE A 17 12.95 39.91 -14.82
CA PHE A 17 11.75 39.45 -14.11
C PHE A 17 11.75 37.93 -14.15
N VAL A 18 12.28 37.26 -13.12
CA VAL A 18 12.12 35.82 -12.92
C VAL A 18 10.70 35.62 -12.42
N ASN A 19 9.90 34.96 -13.25
CA ASN A 19 8.51 34.66 -12.94
C ASN A 19 8.49 33.70 -11.72
N PRO A 20 7.82 34.03 -10.60
CA PRO A 20 7.82 33.17 -9.40
C PRO A 20 7.23 31.77 -9.65
N PHE A 21 6.55 31.56 -10.79
CA PHE A 21 6.04 30.25 -11.20
C PHE A 21 7.11 29.31 -11.80
N ASP A 22 8.24 29.84 -12.31
CA ASP A 22 9.31 29.02 -12.90
C ASP A 22 10.25 28.42 -11.86
N THR A 23 10.30 28.97 -10.66
CA THR A 23 11.13 28.42 -9.57
C THR A 23 10.59 27.11 -9.04
N HIS A 24 9.27 26.87 -9.02
CA HIS A 24 8.67 25.61 -8.61
C HIS A 24 9.02 24.44 -9.55
N MET A 25 9.13 24.69 -10.85
CA MET A 25 9.48 23.65 -11.83
C MET A 25 10.97 23.25 -11.80
N LEU A 26 11.85 24.17 -11.42
CA LEU A 26 13.30 23.88 -11.31
C LEU A 26 13.63 23.09 -10.07
N PHE A 27 12.97 23.35 -8.94
CA PHE A 27 13.17 22.61 -7.68
C PHE A 27 12.55 21.20 -7.73
N SER A 28 11.45 21.00 -8.44
CA SER A 28 10.85 19.67 -8.60
C SER A 28 11.71 18.66 -9.36
N LYS A 29 12.66 19.13 -10.19
CA LYS A 29 13.64 18.30 -10.91
C LYS A 29 14.93 18.01 -10.12
N LEU A 30 15.16 18.74 -9.03
CA LEU A 30 16.32 18.61 -8.16
C LEU A 30 16.03 17.85 -6.86
N LEU A 31 14.74 17.67 -6.53
CA LEU A 31 14.37 16.76 -5.44
C LEU A 31 14.60 15.32 -5.90
N PRO A 32 15.22 14.48 -5.06
CA PRO A 32 15.23 13.03 -5.32
C PRO A 32 13.78 12.62 -5.63
N ARG A 33 13.57 11.71 -6.58
CA ARG A 33 12.24 11.12 -6.83
C ARG A 33 11.73 10.68 -5.47
N ASP A 34 10.69 11.37 -4.97
CA ASP A 34 10.02 10.98 -3.75
C ASP A 34 9.65 9.51 -3.90
N ALA A 35 9.99 8.71 -2.89
CA ALA A 35 9.59 7.31 -2.91
C ALA A 35 8.08 7.26 -3.10
N ASP A 36 7.64 6.52 -4.10
CA ASP A 36 6.20 6.38 -4.36
C ASP A 36 5.60 5.42 -3.33
N PHE A 37 5.26 5.98 -2.16
CA PHE A 37 4.67 5.23 -1.06
C PHE A 37 3.35 4.57 -1.47
N PHE A 38 2.58 5.21 -2.34
CA PHE A 38 1.30 4.64 -2.78
C PHE A 38 1.51 3.44 -3.70
N ASP A 39 2.53 3.46 -4.56
CA ASP A 39 2.92 2.27 -5.34
C ASP A 39 3.37 1.13 -4.42
N MET A 40 4.19 1.43 -3.41
CA MET A 40 4.62 0.42 -2.45
C MET A 40 3.45 -0.20 -1.68
N PHE A 41 2.46 0.60 -1.24
CA PHE A 41 1.25 0.09 -0.61
C PHE A 41 0.44 -0.81 -1.54
N ASN A 42 0.28 -0.42 -2.80
CA ASN A 42 -0.44 -1.22 -3.79
C ASN A 42 0.26 -2.57 -4.03
N ARG A 43 1.59 -2.56 -4.19
CA ARG A 43 2.39 -3.78 -4.35
C ARG A 43 2.29 -4.69 -3.13
N HIS A 44 2.29 -4.11 -1.92
CA HIS A 44 2.13 -4.88 -0.68
C HIS A 44 0.74 -5.51 -0.60
N ALA A 45 -0.32 -4.73 -0.87
CA ALA A 45 -1.69 -5.24 -0.92
C ALA A 45 -1.86 -6.39 -1.92
N ASP A 46 -1.21 -6.31 -3.09
CA ASP A 46 -1.22 -7.39 -4.08
C ASP A 46 -0.56 -8.67 -3.53
N ARG A 47 0.51 -8.56 -2.70
CA ARG A 47 1.12 -9.74 -2.05
C ARG A 47 0.19 -10.35 -1.00
N ILE A 48 -0.53 -9.54 -0.22
CA ILE A 48 -1.52 -10.06 0.74
C ILE A 48 -2.65 -10.80 0.01
N VAL A 49 -3.12 -10.28 -1.13
CA VAL A 49 -4.11 -10.98 -1.97
C VAL A 49 -3.57 -12.33 -2.44
N GLU A 50 -2.32 -12.40 -2.91
CA GLU A 50 -1.68 -13.66 -3.30
C GLU A 50 -1.57 -14.65 -2.13
N ALA A 51 -1.19 -14.19 -0.93
CA ALA A 51 -1.16 -15.03 0.27
C ALA A 51 -2.55 -15.58 0.60
N SER A 52 -3.56 -14.72 0.55
CA SER A 52 -4.97 -15.09 0.81
C SER A 52 -5.51 -16.12 -0.19
N ASP A 53 -5.21 -15.92 -1.48
CA ASP A 53 -5.60 -16.87 -2.53
C ASP A 53 -4.92 -18.23 -2.35
N ALA A 54 -3.62 -18.22 -1.98
CA ALA A 54 -2.87 -19.44 -1.67
C ALA A 54 -3.45 -20.13 -0.44
N PHE A 55 -3.77 -19.39 0.63
CA PHE A 55 -4.40 -19.93 1.84
C PHE A 55 -5.79 -20.54 1.56
N THR A 56 -6.63 -19.85 0.79
CA THR A 56 -7.94 -20.37 0.38
C THR A 56 -7.80 -21.67 -0.42
N ASN A 57 -6.81 -21.73 -1.31
CA ASN A 57 -6.50 -22.95 -2.06
C ASN A 57 -5.94 -24.07 -1.16
N LEU A 58 -5.13 -23.72 -0.15
CA LEU A 58 -4.68 -24.64 0.88
C LEU A 58 -5.86 -25.30 1.60
N VAL A 59 -6.80 -24.49 2.09
CA VAL A 59 -8.01 -24.97 2.78
C VAL A 59 -8.84 -25.88 1.86
N LYS A 60 -9.10 -25.47 0.62
CA LYS A 60 -9.92 -26.21 -0.34
C LYS A 60 -9.30 -27.54 -0.79
N ASN A 61 -7.99 -27.68 -0.75
CA ASN A 61 -7.26 -28.87 -1.20
C ASN A 61 -6.51 -29.57 -0.08
N TYR A 62 -6.89 -29.35 1.17
CA TYR A 62 -6.14 -29.78 2.33
C TYR A 62 -5.92 -31.30 2.44
N ASP A 63 -6.85 -32.10 1.94
CA ASP A 63 -6.77 -33.57 1.93
C ASP A 63 -5.69 -34.10 0.97
N ASN A 64 -5.23 -33.29 0.01
CA ASN A 64 -4.18 -33.64 -0.93
C ASN A 64 -2.80 -33.15 -0.41
N LEU A 65 -1.97 -34.05 0.08
CA LEU A 65 -0.68 -33.73 0.69
C LEU A 65 0.21 -32.87 -0.22
N SER A 66 0.33 -33.20 -1.49
CA SER A 66 1.16 -32.46 -2.46
C SER A 66 0.65 -31.02 -2.70
N LEU A 67 -0.68 -30.84 -2.76
CA LEU A 67 -1.28 -29.51 -2.91
C LEU A 67 -1.19 -28.72 -1.59
N ARG A 68 -1.32 -29.38 -0.45
CA ARG A 68 -1.09 -28.77 0.87
C ARG A 68 0.30 -28.18 0.96
N GLU A 69 1.34 -28.98 0.72
CA GLU A 69 2.74 -28.52 0.74
C GLU A 69 2.97 -27.37 -0.24
N LYS A 70 2.44 -27.49 -1.45
CA LYS A 70 2.54 -26.44 -2.49
C LYS A 70 1.94 -25.12 -2.01
N TYR A 71 0.69 -25.14 -1.53
CA TYR A 71 0.00 -23.92 -1.17
C TYR A 71 0.53 -23.30 0.14
N THR A 72 1.00 -24.08 1.11
CA THR A 72 1.72 -23.55 2.26
C THR A 72 2.97 -22.79 1.80
N LEU A 73 3.77 -23.38 0.90
CA LEU A 73 4.95 -22.71 0.35
C LEU A 73 4.59 -21.46 -0.46
N ASP A 74 3.44 -21.44 -1.14
CA ASP A 74 3.01 -20.26 -1.90
C ASP A 74 2.56 -19.13 -0.94
N VAL A 75 1.97 -19.44 0.23
CA VAL A 75 1.71 -18.47 1.31
C VAL A 75 3.02 -17.89 1.82
N ASP A 76 4.01 -18.71 2.18
CA ASP A 76 5.32 -18.25 2.68
C ASP A 76 6.03 -17.32 1.69
N LYS A 77 5.97 -17.63 0.40
CA LYS A 77 6.57 -16.77 -0.64
C LYS A 77 5.87 -15.43 -0.76
N ALA A 78 4.55 -15.39 -0.64
CA ALA A 78 3.77 -14.17 -0.75
C ALA A 78 4.02 -13.27 0.46
N GLU A 79 4.03 -13.81 1.68
CA GLU A 79 4.40 -13.11 2.92
C GLU A 79 5.83 -12.55 2.83
N SER A 80 6.83 -13.39 2.52
CA SER A 80 8.21 -12.93 2.38
C SER A 80 8.39 -11.85 1.29
N ALA A 81 7.49 -11.80 0.30
CA ALA A 81 7.47 -10.74 -0.69
C ALA A 81 6.82 -9.45 -0.13
N ALA A 82 5.81 -9.56 0.75
CA ALA A 82 5.20 -8.45 1.47
C ALA A 82 6.20 -7.82 2.45
N ASP A 83 6.85 -8.62 3.30
CA ASP A 83 7.88 -8.19 4.28
C ASP A 83 9.00 -7.38 3.61
N ARG A 84 9.49 -7.82 2.44
CA ARG A 84 10.47 -7.03 1.68
C ARG A 84 9.96 -5.63 1.33
N ILE A 85 8.68 -5.48 1.01
CA ILE A 85 8.09 -4.18 0.69
C ILE A 85 7.94 -3.33 1.96
N THR A 86 7.60 -3.94 3.10
CA THR A 86 7.58 -3.29 4.42
C THR A 86 8.96 -2.71 4.76
N HIS A 87 10.03 -3.46 4.52
CA HIS A 87 11.39 -2.97 4.67
C HIS A 87 11.76 -1.86 3.66
N GLU A 88 11.27 -1.93 2.41
CA GLU A 88 11.43 -0.86 1.41
C GLU A 88 10.78 0.43 1.90
N VAL A 89 9.53 0.37 2.40
CA VAL A 89 8.80 1.53 2.97
C VAL A 89 9.54 2.13 4.14
N SER A 90 9.99 1.32 5.11
CA SER A 90 10.76 1.77 6.27
C SER A 90 12.05 2.47 5.84
N THR A 91 12.78 1.89 4.89
CA THR A 91 14.00 2.49 4.33
C THR A 91 13.72 3.81 3.60
N ALA A 92 12.63 3.86 2.83
CA ALA A 92 12.21 5.06 2.13
C ALA A 92 11.81 6.18 3.10
N LEU A 93 11.10 5.86 4.18
CA LEU A 93 10.76 6.81 5.25
C LEU A 93 11.99 7.44 5.88
N HIS A 94 13.06 6.68 6.12
CA HIS A 94 14.30 7.24 6.68
C HIS A 94 15.02 8.17 5.71
N LYS A 95 14.90 7.97 4.42
CA LYS A 95 15.61 8.73 3.38
C LYS A 95 14.82 9.92 2.83
N THR A 96 13.51 9.92 2.96
CA THR A 96 12.62 10.94 2.39
C THR A 96 12.41 12.07 3.39
N PHE A 97 12.68 13.31 3.00
CA PHE A 97 12.50 14.46 3.88
C PHE A 97 11.04 14.93 3.94
N VAL A 98 10.34 14.93 2.81
CA VAL A 98 8.91 15.30 2.72
C VAL A 98 8.12 14.09 2.23
N THR A 99 7.09 13.71 2.97
CA THR A 99 6.22 12.57 2.65
C THR A 99 4.84 13.06 2.19
N PRO A 100 4.13 12.31 1.32
CA PRO A 100 2.82 12.73 0.79
C PRO A 100 1.71 12.78 1.83
N ILE A 101 1.84 11.99 2.91
CA ILE A 101 0.97 11.97 4.10
C ILE A 101 1.87 11.88 5.33
N ASP A 102 1.29 11.98 6.51
CA ASP A 102 2.04 11.92 7.77
C ASP A 102 2.86 10.61 7.89
N ARG A 103 4.10 10.73 8.41
CA ARG A 103 5.04 9.61 8.54
C ARG A 103 4.53 8.50 9.44
N GLU A 104 3.86 8.86 10.53
CA GLU A 104 3.30 7.89 11.46
C GLU A 104 2.16 7.13 10.81
N GLN A 105 1.37 7.80 9.96
CA GLN A 105 0.31 7.15 9.18
C GLN A 105 0.87 6.18 8.14
N ILE A 106 1.96 6.54 7.43
CA ILE A 106 2.64 5.63 6.49
C ILE A 106 3.15 4.39 7.23
N HIS A 107 3.84 4.60 8.35
CA HIS A 107 4.39 3.50 9.15
C HIS A 107 3.27 2.60 9.70
N SER A 108 2.24 3.20 10.30
CA SER A 108 1.11 2.45 10.85
C SER A 108 0.39 1.63 9.78
N LEU A 109 0.14 2.22 8.61
CA LEU A 109 -0.54 1.51 7.52
C LEU A 109 0.27 0.30 7.06
N ILE A 110 1.56 0.47 6.74
CA ILE A 110 2.35 -0.65 6.22
C ILE A 110 2.52 -1.75 7.26
N THR A 111 2.72 -1.40 8.55
CA THR A 111 2.82 -2.38 9.63
C THR A 111 1.52 -3.16 9.82
N THR A 112 0.37 -2.48 9.80
CA THR A 112 -0.93 -3.17 9.91
C THR A 112 -1.21 -4.07 8.70
N MET A 113 -0.77 -3.67 7.52
CA MET A 113 -0.88 -4.51 6.32
C MET A 113 0.04 -5.74 6.42
N ASP A 114 1.23 -5.58 6.99
CA ASP A 114 2.19 -6.66 7.24
C ASP A 114 1.63 -7.67 8.23
N ASP A 115 1.05 -7.19 9.35
CA ASP A 115 0.36 -8.04 10.34
C ASP A 115 -0.71 -8.95 9.68
N VAL A 116 -1.39 -8.48 8.63
CA VAL A 116 -2.36 -9.31 7.89
C VAL A 116 -1.67 -10.44 7.13
N ALA A 117 -0.53 -10.18 6.48
CA ALA A 117 0.24 -11.20 5.78
C ALA A 117 0.78 -12.26 6.75
N ASP A 118 1.33 -11.81 7.88
CA ASP A 118 1.84 -12.67 8.96
C ASP A 118 0.75 -13.59 9.52
N LEU A 119 -0.44 -13.06 9.80
CA LEU A 119 -1.56 -13.85 10.32
C LEU A 119 -2.03 -14.93 9.33
N ILE A 120 -1.96 -14.68 8.02
CA ILE A 120 -2.26 -15.69 7.00
C ILE A 120 -1.20 -16.80 7.04
N GLN A 121 0.08 -16.44 7.11
CA GLN A 121 1.19 -17.39 7.22
C GLN A 121 1.09 -18.22 8.50
N ASP A 122 0.94 -17.56 9.66
CA ASP A 122 0.80 -18.22 10.95
C ASP A 122 -0.36 -19.22 10.95
N SER A 123 -1.47 -18.89 10.28
CA SER A 123 -2.61 -19.79 10.14
C SER A 123 -2.25 -21.03 9.33
N ALA A 124 -1.57 -20.87 8.20
CA ALA A 124 -1.13 -21.97 7.33
C ALA A 124 -0.11 -22.88 8.05
N GLU A 125 0.87 -22.29 8.74
CA GLU A 125 1.87 -23.01 9.51
C GLU A 125 1.25 -23.77 10.69
N THR A 126 0.33 -23.14 11.43
CA THR A 126 -0.39 -23.75 12.56
C THR A 126 -1.17 -24.99 12.13
N MET A 127 -1.86 -24.92 11.00
CA MET A 127 -2.58 -26.09 10.46
C MET A 127 -1.64 -27.26 10.16
N SER A 128 -0.43 -26.98 9.68
CA SER A 128 0.59 -27.98 9.41
C SER A 128 1.20 -28.52 10.72
N LEU A 129 1.55 -27.62 11.66
CA LEU A 129 2.21 -27.95 12.92
C LEU A 129 1.34 -28.86 13.81
N TYR A 130 0.04 -28.58 13.90
CA TYR A 130 -0.89 -29.37 14.70
C TYR A 130 -1.47 -30.57 13.94
N ASP A 131 -0.98 -30.84 12.75
CA ASP A 131 -1.37 -31.98 11.91
C ASP A 131 -2.90 -32.12 11.82
N VAL A 132 -3.56 -30.99 11.49
CA VAL A 132 -5.00 -30.93 11.29
C VAL A 132 -5.42 -32.00 10.28
N LYS A 133 -6.39 -32.84 10.63
CA LYS A 133 -6.77 -34.01 9.80
C LYS A 133 -7.90 -33.71 8.84
N LYS A 134 -8.76 -32.75 9.17
CA LYS A 134 -9.95 -32.45 8.37
C LYS A 134 -10.34 -30.99 8.53
N MET A 135 -10.66 -30.36 7.41
CA MET A 135 -11.30 -29.04 7.39
C MET A 135 -12.80 -29.17 7.69
N THR A 136 -13.31 -28.29 8.54
CA THR A 136 -14.73 -28.16 8.83
C THR A 136 -15.39 -27.18 7.84
N GLU A 137 -16.72 -27.19 7.78
CA GLU A 137 -17.46 -26.27 6.92
C GLU A 137 -17.21 -24.80 7.31
N GLU A 138 -17.11 -24.55 8.61
CA GLU A 138 -16.80 -23.21 9.16
C GLU A 138 -15.45 -22.68 8.65
N ILE A 139 -14.42 -23.53 8.57
CA ILE A 139 -13.10 -23.13 8.04
C ILE A 139 -13.19 -22.74 6.57
N PHE A 140 -13.98 -23.45 5.76
CA PHE A 140 -14.19 -23.05 4.36
C PHE A 140 -14.88 -21.69 4.27
N ILE A 141 -15.94 -21.48 5.07
CA ILE A 141 -16.68 -20.22 5.09
C ILE A 141 -15.76 -19.06 5.56
N LEU A 142 -15.03 -19.25 6.65
CA LEU A 142 -14.11 -18.23 7.19
C LEU A 142 -13.00 -17.90 6.18
N SER A 143 -12.43 -18.88 5.51
CA SER A 143 -11.41 -18.66 4.49
C SER A 143 -11.94 -17.83 3.30
N ASP A 144 -13.18 -18.11 2.84
CA ASP A 144 -13.81 -17.35 1.77
C ASP A 144 -14.20 -15.92 2.21
N LEU A 145 -14.65 -15.73 3.45
CA LEU A 145 -14.92 -14.40 4.00
C LEU A 145 -13.63 -13.59 4.15
N GLY A 146 -12.56 -14.18 4.67
CA GLY A 146 -11.25 -13.56 4.78
C GLY A 146 -10.72 -13.12 3.42
N ALA A 147 -10.81 -13.96 2.40
CA ALA A 147 -10.40 -13.61 1.04
C ALA A 147 -11.19 -12.42 0.48
N LYS A 148 -12.50 -12.34 0.76
CA LYS A 148 -13.32 -11.18 0.37
C LYS A 148 -12.89 -9.90 1.12
N CYS A 149 -12.63 -9.97 2.44
CA CYS A 149 -12.12 -8.84 3.22
C CYS A 149 -10.81 -8.31 2.64
N ILE A 150 -9.87 -9.21 2.34
CA ILE A 150 -8.56 -8.85 1.79
C ILE A 150 -8.70 -8.23 0.39
N SER A 151 -9.58 -8.75 -0.45
CA SER A 151 -9.88 -8.14 -1.74
C SER A 151 -10.41 -6.71 -1.58
N ARG A 152 -11.33 -6.47 -0.63
CA ARG A 152 -11.85 -5.12 -0.33
C ARG A 152 -10.78 -4.21 0.25
N MET A 153 -9.91 -4.73 1.14
CA MET A 153 -8.76 -3.99 1.65
C MET A 153 -7.86 -3.52 0.50
N SER A 154 -7.52 -4.40 -0.44
CA SER A 154 -6.72 -4.02 -1.63
C SER A 154 -7.40 -2.93 -2.45
N ASP A 155 -8.74 -2.99 -2.64
CA ASP A 155 -9.48 -1.93 -3.32
C ASP A 155 -9.40 -0.59 -2.57
N ALA A 156 -9.50 -0.59 -1.24
CA ALA A 156 -9.38 0.61 -0.42
C ALA A 156 -7.97 1.21 -0.52
N VAL A 157 -6.93 0.37 -0.44
CA VAL A 157 -5.52 0.80 -0.56
C VAL A 157 -5.26 1.50 -1.90
N LYS A 158 -5.80 0.99 -3.00
CA LYS A 158 -5.67 1.58 -4.34
C LYS A 158 -6.28 2.99 -4.45
N LEU A 159 -7.19 3.35 -3.55
CA LEU A 159 -7.82 4.67 -3.50
C LEU A 159 -7.04 5.69 -2.64
N ILE A 160 -6.10 5.25 -1.79
CA ILE A 160 -5.40 6.14 -0.84
C ILE A 160 -4.69 7.30 -1.57
N GLY A 161 -4.02 7.02 -2.67
CA GLY A 161 -3.34 8.05 -3.47
C GLY A 161 -4.28 9.05 -4.16
N GLN A 162 -5.60 8.83 -4.11
CA GLN A 162 -6.63 9.60 -4.81
C GLN A 162 -7.63 10.25 -3.85
N LEU A 163 -7.41 10.21 -2.53
CA LEU A 163 -8.37 10.70 -1.53
C LEU A 163 -8.67 12.21 -1.60
N ALA A 164 -7.88 12.98 -2.35
CA ALA A 164 -8.21 14.38 -2.69
C ALA A 164 -9.44 14.51 -3.61
N ASP A 165 -9.79 13.46 -4.37
CA ASP A 165 -11.05 13.38 -5.11
C ASP A 165 -12.18 12.91 -4.17
N PRO A 166 -13.26 13.69 -4.01
CA PRO A 166 -14.38 13.30 -3.15
C PRO A 166 -15.02 11.96 -3.52
N LYS A 167 -15.02 11.57 -4.79
CA LYS A 167 -15.57 10.28 -5.24
C LYS A 167 -14.67 9.11 -4.80
N ALA A 168 -13.35 9.28 -4.86
CA ALA A 168 -12.41 8.27 -4.38
C ALA A 168 -12.49 8.11 -2.86
N ALA A 169 -12.63 9.23 -2.12
CA ALA A 169 -12.82 9.22 -0.68
C ALA A 169 -14.13 8.52 -0.28
N GLU A 170 -15.25 8.82 -0.96
CA GLU A 170 -16.54 8.14 -0.74
C GLU A 170 -16.42 6.62 -1.07
N GLY A 171 -15.74 6.28 -2.17
CA GLY A 171 -15.46 4.90 -2.55
C GLY A 171 -14.68 4.14 -1.49
N ALA A 172 -13.60 4.74 -0.95
CA ALA A 172 -12.80 4.14 0.12
C ALA A 172 -13.63 3.91 1.39
N LEU A 173 -14.42 4.89 1.83
CA LEU A 173 -15.32 4.74 2.99
C LEU A 173 -16.33 3.62 2.79
N LYS A 174 -16.93 3.53 1.59
CA LYS A 174 -17.87 2.43 1.28
C LYS A 174 -17.19 1.08 1.34
N THR A 175 -15.97 0.97 0.82
CA THR A 175 -15.19 -0.26 0.87
C THR A 175 -14.87 -0.67 2.32
N CYS A 176 -14.51 0.28 3.19
CA CYS A 176 -14.34 0.01 4.63
C CYS A 176 -15.63 -0.51 5.28
N GLN A 177 -16.79 0.08 4.97
CA GLN A 177 -18.09 -0.41 5.47
C GLN A 177 -18.43 -1.83 4.98
N GLU A 178 -17.97 -2.20 3.78
CA GLU A 178 -18.11 -3.57 3.27
C GLU A 178 -17.22 -4.55 4.06
N ILE A 179 -16.00 -4.14 4.43
CA ILE A 179 -15.09 -4.92 5.29
C ILE A 179 -15.73 -5.16 6.67
N ASP A 180 -16.27 -4.10 7.32
CA ASP A 180 -16.94 -4.21 8.62
C ASP A 180 -18.09 -5.24 8.59
N ARG A 181 -18.84 -5.29 7.48
CA ARG A 181 -19.91 -6.29 7.32
C ARG A 181 -19.38 -7.70 7.18
N LEU A 182 -18.32 -7.88 6.37
CA LEU A 182 -17.70 -9.20 6.17
C LEU A 182 -17.06 -9.72 7.47
N GLU A 183 -16.48 -8.83 8.28
CA GLU A 183 -15.98 -9.16 9.60
C GLU A 183 -17.12 -9.62 10.52
N SER A 184 -18.22 -8.86 10.57
CA SER A 184 -19.41 -9.25 11.34
C SER A 184 -20.00 -10.59 10.87
N ASP A 185 -20.01 -10.87 9.56
CA ASP A 185 -20.42 -12.15 9.04
C ASP A 185 -19.49 -13.30 9.48
N ALA A 186 -18.17 -13.04 9.57
CA ALA A 186 -17.19 -14.01 10.06
C ALA A 186 -17.39 -14.31 11.55
N ASP A 187 -17.66 -13.30 12.37
CA ASP A 187 -17.95 -13.46 13.80
C ASP A 187 -19.16 -14.37 14.05
N HIS A 188 -20.15 -14.35 13.16
CA HIS A 188 -21.32 -15.20 13.28
C HIS A 188 -21.06 -16.68 12.92
N VAL A 189 -19.94 -16.97 12.27
CA VAL A 189 -19.55 -18.34 11.92
C VAL A 189 -18.79 -19.01 13.06
N MET A 190 -18.09 -18.23 13.91
CA MET A 190 -17.31 -18.72 15.06
C MET A 190 -18.20 -18.99 16.25
#